data_0411bbca00f81f387b9ac2e4b67df52c
#
_entry.id   0411bbca00f81f387b9ac2e4b67df52c
#
_cell.length_a   1.000
_cell.length_b   1.000
_cell.length_c   1.000
_cell.angle_alpha   90.00
_cell.angle_beta   90.00
_cell.angle_gamma   90.00
#
_symmetry.space_group_name_H-M   'P 1'
#
loop_
_entity.id
_entity.type
_entity.pdbx_description
1 polymer ?
#
loop_
_entity_poly.entity_id
_entity_poly.type
_entity_poly.pdbx_seq_one_letter_code
_entity_poly.pdbx_strand_id
1 'polypeptide(L)'
;MQQIIFFLIRNKNFLLFIALFSISIFLTIQTHSYHKNKFVNSSNAITGGIYSIKSSITDYFNLREKNKILINENTRIRKQLESYKSKVVNQNIDTSSILSKYYFVSAKVINNSFSKTKNKLTINKGKRDSIQLDMGVITSKGIVGIIDNLSNKYATIQSILNTNSQINAKLKNAKHFGSLVWNAE
;
A
#
# COMPACT_ATOMS: atom_id res chain seq x y z
N MET A 1 -26.92 -50.37 -7.18
CA MET A 1 -28.25 -49.96 -7.65
C MET A 1 -29.37 -50.36 -6.69
N GLN A 2 -29.40 -51.54 -6.17
CA GLN A 2 -30.45 -52.01 -5.21
C GLN A 2 -30.63 -51.13 -3.98
N GLN A 3 -29.54 -50.60 -3.41
CA GLN A 3 -29.62 -49.75 -2.22
C GLN A 3 -30.33 -48.42 -2.46
N ILE A 4 -30.17 -47.84 -3.62
CA ILE A 4 -30.86 -46.58 -4.02
C ILE A 4 -32.35 -46.82 -4.18
N ILE A 5 -32.73 -47.92 -4.82
CA ILE A 5 -34.13 -48.30 -4.99
C ILE A 5 -34.79 -48.57 -3.65
N PHE A 6 -34.11 -49.25 -2.75
CA PHE A 6 -34.61 -49.52 -1.40
C PHE A 6 -34.81 -48.25 -0.55
N PHE A 7 -33.89 -47.29 -0.70
CA PHE A 7 -33.98 -45.97 -0.03
C PHE A 7 -35.19 -45.17 -0.57
N LEU A 8 -35.40 -45.16 -1.89
CA LEU A 8 -36.54 -44.48 -2.54
C LEU A 8 -37.88 -45.08 -2.11
N ILE A 9 -38.00 -46.40 -2.09
CA ILE A 9 -39.22 -47.09 -1.68
C ILE A 9 -39.52 -46.87 -0.21
N ARG A 10 -38.50 -46.92 0.65
CA ARG A 10 -38.64 -46.72 2.10
C ARG A 10 -39.07 -45.29 2.46
N ASN A 11 -38.63 -44.29 1.72
CA ASN A 11 -38.90 -42.89 1.98
C ASN A 11 -39.83 -42.23 0.96
N LYS A 12 -40.64 -43.02 0.26
CA LYS A 12 -41.55 -42.56 -0.86
C LYS A 12 -42.42 -41.37 -0.48
N ASN A 13 -43.04 -41.39 0.72
CA ASN A 13 -43.93 -40.32 1.15
C ASN A 13 -43.18 -39.04 1.44
N PHE A 14 -41.98 -39.13 2.02
CA PHE A 14 -41.12 -37.97 2.28
C PHE A 14 -40.57 -37.37 0.99
N LEU A 15 -40.16 -38.19 0.05
CA LEU A 15 -39.68 -37.73 -1.27
C LEU A 15 -40.83 -37.09 -2.06
N LEU A 16 -42.03 -37.64 -2.00
CA LEU A 16 -43.19 -37.06 -2.66
C LEU A 16 -43.56 -35.72 -2.03
N PHE A 17 -43.49 -35.59 -0.68
CA PHE A 17 -43.69 -34.33 0.02
C PHE A 17 -42.68 -33.26 -0.46
N ILE A 18 -41.39 -33.61 -0.49
CA ILE A 18 -40.34 -32.67 -0.94
C ILE A 18 -40.57 -32.26 -2.39
N ALA A 19 -40.95 -33.18 -3.27
CA ALA A 19 -41.21 -32.87 -4.68
C ALA A 19 -42.40 -31.90 -4.83
N LEU A 20 -43.53 -32.18 -4.17
CA LEU A 20 -44.69 -31.30 -4.20
C LEU A 20 -44.40 -29.91 -3.56
N PHE A 21 -43.67 -29.91 -2.47
CA PHE A 21 -43.26 -28.66 -1.79
C PHE A 21 -42.36 -27.79 -2.69
N SER A 22 -41.41 -28.40 -3.37
CA SER A 22 -40.57 -27.72 -4.35
C SER A 22 -41.32 -27.11 -5.51
N ILE A 23 -42.30 -27.87 -6.06
CA ILE A 23 -43.17 -27.38 -7.12
C ILE A 23 -44.04 -26.23 -6.62
N SER A 24 -44.58 -26.33 -5.42
CA SER A 24 -45.39 -25.26 -4.81
C SER A 24 -44.60 -23.95 -4.66
N ILE A 25 -43.37 -24.03 -4.12
CA ILE A 25 -42.49 -22.87 -4.01
C ILE A 25 -42.19 -22.28 -5.40
N PHE A 26 -41.85 -23.12 -6.36
CA PHE A 26 -41.54 -22.67 -7.72
C PHE A 26 -42.73 -21.92 -8.35
N LEU A 27 -43.92 -22.46 -8.26
CA LEU A 27 -45.13 -21.82 -8.77
C LEU A 27 -45.45 -20.52 -8.06
N THR A 28 -45.27 -20.47 -6.73
CA THR A 28 -45.51 -19.25 -5.93
C THR A 28 -44.57 -18.11 -6.36
N ILE A 29 -43.30 -18.39 -6.58
CA ILE A 29 -42.32 -17.40 -7.05
C ILE A 29 -42.66 -16.93 -8.47
N GLN A 30 -43.13 -17.83 -9.34
CA GLN A 30 -43.39 -17.50 -10.74
C GLN A 30 -44.68 -16.71 -10.93
N THR A 31 -45.71 -16.97 -10.12
CA THR A 31 -47.04 -16.39 -10.31
C THR A 31 -47.18 -14.96 -9.79
N HIS A 32 -46.42 -14.57 -8.73
CA HIS A 32 -46.50 -13.25 -8.16
C HIS A 32 -45.21 -12.42 -8.42
N SER A 33 -45.33 -11.35 -9.18
CA SER A 33 -44.23 -10.42 -9.47
C SER A 33 -43.57 -9.85 -8.22
N TYR A 34 -44.34 -9.68 -7.13
CA TYR A 34 -43.81 -9.25 -5.84
C TYR A 34 -42.81 -10.27 -5.25
N HIS A 35 -43.16 -11.54 -5.24
CA HIS A 35 -42.28 -12.61 -4.75
C HIS A 35 -41.05 -12.80 -5.62
N LYS A 36 -41.21 -12.67 -6.94
CA LYS A 36 -40.11 -12.73 -7.90
C LYS A 36 -39.09 -11.61 -7.66
N ASN A 37 -39.55 -10.37 -7.49
CA ASN A 37 -38.66 -9.24 -7.24
C ASN A 37 -37.94 -9.38 -5.88
N LYS A 38 -38.64 -9.84 -4.84
CA LYS A 38 -38.04 -10.05 -3.53
C LYS A 38 -37.03 -11.20 -3.54
N PHE A 39 -37.32 -12.27 -4.24
CA PHE A 39 -36.39 -13.39 -4.43
C PHE A 39 -35.12 -12.97 -5.20
N VAL A 40 -35.28 -12.23 -6.31
CA VAL A 40 -34.14 -11.71 -7.10
C VAL A 40 -33.30 -10.76 -6.27
N ASN A 41 -33.91 -9.85 -5.50
CA ASN A 41 -33.18 -8.92 -4.66
C ASN A 41 -32.42 -9.63 -3.51
N SER A 42 -33.03 -10.64 -2.90
CA SER A 42 -32.38 -11.45 -1.87
C SER A 42 -31.22 -12.25 -2.44
N SER A 43 -31.42 -12.85 -3.63
CA SER A 43 -30.39 -13.57 -4.35
C SER A 43 -29.22 -12.68 -4.72
N ASN A 44 -29.49 -11.47 -5.22
CA ASN A 44 -28.46 -10.47 -5.54
C ASN A 44 -27.70 -9.99 -4.27
N ALA A 45 -28.36 -9.84 -3.14
CA ALA A 45 -27.72 -9.47 -1.89
C ALA A 45 -26.73 -10.55 -1.40
N ILE A 46 -27.13 -11.83 -1.48
CA ILE A 46 -26.27 -12.96 -1.11
C ILE A 46 -25.08 -13.06 -2.06
N THR A 47 -25.36 -13.02 -3.38
CA THR A 47 -24.32 -13.11 -4.40
C THR A 47 -23.35 -11.93 -4.31
N GLY A 48 -23.87 -10.72 -4.13
CA GLY A 48 -23.07 -9.51 -3.91
C GLY A 48 -22.20 -9.61 -2.64
N GLY A 49 -22.74 -10.18 -1.56
CA GLY A 49 -21.99 -10.45 -0.34
C GLY A 49 -20.82 -11.40 -0.56
N ILE A 50 -21.05 -12.51 -1.26
CA ILE A 50 -20.00 -13.48 -1.60
C ILE A 50 -18.91 -12.83 -2.49
N TYR A 51 -19.30 -12.07 -3.50
CA TYR A 51 -18.35 -11.35 -4.36
C TYR A 51 -17.56 -10.29 -3.58
N SER A 52 -18.20 -9.59 -2.66
CA SER A 52 -17.53 -8.61 -1.80
C SER A 52 -16.46 -9.26 -0.92
N ILE A 53 -16.78 -10.38 -0.28
CA ILE A 53 -15.82 -11.14 0.53
C ILE A 53 -14.66 -11.64 -0.34
N LYS A 54 -14.96 -12.22 -1.51
CA LYS A 54 -13.94 -12.67 -2.46
C LYS A 54 -13.02 -11.51 -2.89
N SER A 55 -13.60 -10.35 -3.24
CA SER A 55 -12.85 -9.15 -3.62
C SER A 55 -11.94 -8.70 -2.47
N SER A 56 -12.46 -8.61 -1.25
CA SER A 56 -11.69 -8.20 -0.07
C SER A 56 -10.49 -9.12 0.19
N ILE A 57 -10.68 -10.44 0.05
CA ILE A 57 -9.60 -11.41 0.18
C ILE A 57 -8.56 -11.22 -0.93
N THR A 58 -9.01 -11.11 -2.17
CA THR A 58 -8.11 -10.91 -3.32
C THR A 58 -7.35 -9.59 -3.21
N ASP A 59 -8.01 -8.51 -2.77
CA ASP A 59 -7.38 -7.21 -2.54
C ASP A 59 -6.34 -7.26 -1.44
N TYR A 60 -6.58 -8.02 -0.36
CA TYR A 60 -5.60 -8.21 0.70
C TYR A 60 -4.31 -8.89 0.18
N PHE A 61 -4.44 -9.97 -0.62
CA PHE A 61 -3.28 -10.64 -1.21
C PHE A 61 -2.54 -9.77 -2.24
N ASN A 62 -3.27 -8.93 -2.97
CA ASN A 62 -2.70 -8.02 -3.97
C ASN A 62 -2.17 -6.71 -3.36
N LEU A 63 -2.39 -6.45 -2.06
CA LEU A 63 -2.00 -5.20 -1.40
C LEU A 63 -0.50 -4.93 -1.51
N ARG A 64 0.32 -5.96 -1.41
CA ARG A 64 1.78 -5.86 -1.55
C ARG A 64 2.18 -5.40 -2.95
N GLU A 65 1.54 -5.91 -3.97
CA GLU A 65 1.82 -5.56 -5.36
C GLU A 65 1.30 -4.16 -5.69
N LYS A 66 0.08 -3.84 -5.30
CA LYS A 66 -0.49 -2.49 -5.40
C LYS A 66 0.40 -1.45 -4.70
N ASN A 67 0.91 -1.76 -3.51
CA ASN A 67 1.84 -0.90 -2.79
C ASN A 67 3.14 -0.68 -3.56
N LYS A 68 3.71 -1.74 -4.15
CA LYS A 68 4.92 -1.65 -4.99
C LYS A 68 4.68 -0.77 -6.22
N ILE A 69 3.54 -0.92 -6.89
CA ILE A 69 3.16 -0.09 -8.04
C ILE A 69 3.07 1.39 -7.64
N LEU A 70 2.38 1.68 -6.53
CA LEU A 70 2.24 3.04 -6.00
C LEU A 70 3.58 3.67 -5.62
N ILE A 71 4.49 2.91 -5.02
CA ILE A 71 5.85 3.37 -4.70
C ILE A 71 6.62 3.72 -5.97
N ASN A 72 6.57 2.86 -6.99
CA ASN A 72 7.24 3.10 -8.26
C ASN A 72 6.67 4.34 -8.97
N GLU A 73 5.34 4.47 -8.98
CA GLU A 73 4.66 5.63 -9.57
C GLU A 73 5.02 6.93 -8.83
N ASN A 74 5.01 6.92 -7.50
CA ASN A 74 5.42 8.07 -6.71
C ASN A 74 6.87 8.48 -7.00
N THR A 75 7.76 7.49 -7.13
CA THR A 75 9.17 7.72 -7.47
C THR A 75 9.30 8.32 -8.88
N ARG A 76 8.53 7.81 -9.85
CA ARG A 76 8.48 8.31 -11.21
C ARG A 76 8.01 9.77 -11.27
N ILE A 77 6.91 10.08 -10.59
CA ILE A 77 6.35 11.44 -10.53
C ILE A 77 7.35 12.41 -9.90
N ARG A 78 8.03 12.02 -8.83
CA ARG A 78 9.06 12.86 -8.19
C ARG A 78 10.22 13.17 -9.15
N LYS A 79 10.68 12.17 -9.89
CA LYS A 79 11.73 12.37 -10.91
C LYS A 79 11.27 13.34 -12.01
N GLN A 80 10.04 13.18 -12.48
CA GLN A 80 9.46 14.09 -13.50
C GLN A 80 9.33 15.52 -12.96
N LEU A 81 8.80 15.68 -11.74
CA LEU A 81 8.65 17.01 -11.13
C LEU A 81 10.00 17.72 -11.03
N GLU A 82 11.05 17.00 -10.64
CA GLU A 82 12.38 17.58 -10.53
C GLU A 82 12.96 17.97 -11.91
N SER A 83 12.70 17.15 -12.93
CA SER A 83 13.09 17.48 -14.30
C SER A 83 12.35 18.71 -14.85
N TYR A 84 11.10 18.93 -14.50
CA TYR A 84 10.37 20.15 -14.87
C TYR A 84 10.89 21.37 -14.13
N LYS A 85 11.15 21.28 -12.84
CA LYS A 85 11.74 22.37 -12.05
C LYS A 85 13.07 22.82 -12.64
N SER A 86 13.93 21.87 -13.02
CA SER A 86 15.22 22.19 -13.62
C SER A 86 15.09 22.88 -14.98
N LYS A 87 14.08 22.54 -15.80
CA LYS A 87 13.82 23.20 -17.08
C LYS A 87 13.32 24.65 -16.90
N VAL A 88 12.45 24.89 -15.94
CA VAL A 88 11.88 26.24 -15.67
C VAL A 88 12.97 27.18 -15.15
N VAL A 89 13.88 26.68 -14.31
CA VAL A 89 15.00 27.50 -13.79
C VAL A 89 15.97 27.87 -14.92
N ASN A 90 16.19 26.99 -15.90
CA ASN A 90 17.10 27.27 -17.02
C ASN A 90 16.62 28.35 -17.98
N GLN A 91 15.32 28.72 -17.97
CA GLN A 91 14.79 29.78 -18.82
C GLN A 91 15.02 31.20 -18.29
N ASN A 92 15.39 31.34 -17.01
CA ASN A 92 15.45 32.64 -16.36
C ASN A 92 16.83 33.05 -15.82
N ILE A 93 17.88 32.21 -15.91
CA ILE A 93 19.19 32.57 -15.36
C ILE A 93 20.28 31.95 -16.23
N ASP A 94 21.08 32.82 -16.81
CA ASP A 94 22.35 32.53 -17.49
C ASP A 94 23.40 32.12 -16.43
N THR A 95 23.30 30.89 -15.95
CA THR A 95 24.29 30.35 -15.02
C THR A 95 24.58 28.92 -15.39
N SER A 96 25.72 28.72 -16.02
CA SER A 96 26.38 27.44 -16.29
C SER A 96 26.81 26.67 -15.04
N SER A 97 26.07 26.73 -13.96
CA SER A 97 26.38 26.05 -12.69
C SER A 97 25.30 25.10 -12.26
N ILE A 98 25.56 23.82 -12.56
CA ILE A 98 25.24 22.69 -11.67
C ILE A 98 23.77 22.64 -11.21
N LEU A 99 22.87 22.39 -12.14
CA LEU A 99 21.58 21.81 -11.76
C LEU A 99 21.84 20.35 -11.40
N SER A 100 22.15 20.12 -10.14
CA SER A 100 22.22 18.76 -9.59
C SER A 100 20.86 18.12 -9.73
N LYS A 101 20.71 17.27 -10.74
CA LYS A 101 19.51 16.51 -10.99
C LYS A 101 19.33 15.53 -9.81
N TYR A 102 18.41 15.83 -8.91
CA TYR A 102 18.15 14.93 -7.80
C TYR A 102 17.70 13.56 -8.30
N TYR A 103 18.31 12.54 -7.77
CA TYR A 103 18.04 11.16 -8.07
C TYR A 103 17.31 10.51 -6.89
N PHE A 104 16.16 9.88 -7.15
CA PHE A 104 15.36 9.25 -6.13
C PHE A 104 15.36 7.74 -6.27
N VAL A 105 15.61 7.04 -5.16
CA VAL A 105 15.50 5.58 -5.03
C VAL A 105 14.52 5.26 -3.92
N SER A 106 13.55 4.42 -4.22
CA SER A 106 12.64 3.93 -3.18
C SER A 106 13.29 2.83 -2.36
N ALA A 107 13.14 2.88 -1.05
CA ALA A 107 13.66 1.89 -0.12
C ALA A 107 12.64 1.53 0.95
N LYS A 108 12.78 0.33 1.51
CA LYS A 108 11.99 -0.13 2.65
C LYS A 108 12.84 -0.16 3.90
N VAL A 109 12.35 0.40 4.99
CA VAL A 109 12.96 0.25 6.31
C VAL A 109 12.73 -1.18 6.78
N ILE A 110 13.82 -1.89 7.12
CA ILE A 110 13.82 -3.26 7.61
C ILE A 110 14.13 -3.37 9.10
N ASN A 111 14.78 -2.35 9.65
CA ASN A 111 15.03 -2.23 11.09
C ASN A 111 15.02 -0.78 11.53
N ASN A 112 14.56 -0.53 12.78
CA ASN A 112 14.53 0.79 13.39
C ASN A 112 14.86 0.67 14.89
N SER A 113 15.94 1.31 15.33
CA SER A 113 16.36 1.33 16.74
C SER A 113 15.75 2.51 17.52
N PHE A 114 14.43 2.70 17.39
CA PHE A 114 13.69 3.86 17.92
C PHE A 114 13.79 4.07 19.44
N SER A 115 14.10 3.02 20.20
CA SER A 115 14.26 3.08 21.68
C SER A 115 15.64 3.56 22.14
N LYS A 116 16.55 3.85 21.20
CA LYS A 116 17.91 4.31 21.53
C LYS A 116 18.06 5.81 21.27
N THR A 117 18.81 6.50 22.13
CA THR A 117 19.16 7.91 21.95
C THR A 117 19.94 8.17 20.66
N LYS A 118 20.77 7.20 20.25
CA LYS A 118 21.44 7.17 18.94
C LYS A 118 20.63 6.35 17.95
N ASN A 119 19.44 6.84 17.60
CA ASN A 119 18.53 6.14 16.70
C ASN A 119 19.11 5.98 15.30
N LYS A 120 19.08 4.74 14.80
CA LYS A 120 19.48 4.37 13.43
C LYS A 120 18.41 3.52 12.77
N LEU A 121 18.25 3.68 11.46
CA LEU A 121 17.39 2.82 10.64
C LEU A 121 18.24 2.03 9.66
N THR A 122 17.78 0.84 9.29
CA THR A 122 18.37 0.05 8.21
C THR A 122 17.39 -0.10 7.06
N ILE A 123 17.85 0.11 5.83
CA ILE A 123 17.06 -0.03 4.62
C ILE A 123 17.56 -1.18 3.75
N ASN A 124 16.67 -1.74 2.93
CA ASN A 124 16.93 -2.85 2.01
C ASN A 124 17.55 -2.41 0.66
N LYS A 125 18.30 -1.30 0.68
CA LYS A 125 19.01 -0.73 -0.47
C LYS A 125 20.46 -0.45 -0.09
N GLY A 126 21.40 -0.68 -1.03
CA GLY A 126 22.81 -0.53 -0.80
C GLY A 126 23.58 -0.03 -2.03
N LYS A 127 24.90 -0.26 -2.08
CA LYS A 127 25.78 0.18 -3.17
C LYS A 127 25.27 -0.26 -4.55
N ARG A 128 24.78 -1.50 -4.67
CA ARG A 128 24.25 -2.04 -5.93
C ARG A 128 22.99 -1.31 -6.44
N ASP A 129 22.31 -0.58 -5.57
CA ASP A 129 21.12 0.19 -5.89
C ASP A 129 21.46 1.68 -6.10
N SER A 130 22.73 2.02 -6.33
CA SER A 130 23.24 3.39 -6.51
C SER A 130 23.05 4.28 -5.29
N ILE A 131 22.99 3.69 -4.08
CA ILE A 131 23.02 4.45 -2.84
C ILE A 131 24.46 4.83 -2.52
N GLN A 132 24.66 6.06 -2.05
CA GLN A 132 25.95 6.61 -1.62
C GLN A 132 25.85 7.12 -0.19
N LEU A 133 27.00 7.29 0.47
CA LEU A 133 27.07 7.97 1.76
C LEU A 133 26.57 9.42 1.61
N ASP A 134 26.10 9.98 2.70
CA ASP A 134 25.59 11.36 2.78
C ASP A 134 24.32 11.64 1.96
N MET A 135 23.73 10.64 1.31
CA MET A 135 22.42 10.80 0.68
C MET A 135 21.34 11.06 1.74
N GLY A 136 20.52 12.09 1.49
CA GLY A 136 19.36 12.40 2.31
C GLY A 136 18.22 11.39 2.14
N VAL A 137 17.58 11.01 3.21
CA VAL A 137 16.42 10.12 3.23
C VAL A 137 15.18 10.89 3.62
N ILE A 138 14.15 10.82 2.79
CA ILE A 138 12.91 11.57 2.93
C ILE A 138 11.68 10.66 2.83
N THR A 139 10.59 11.12 3.43
CA THR A 139 9.24 10.57 3.25
C THR A 139 8.30 11.64 2.69
N SER A 140 7.02 11.33 2.56
CA SER A 140 5.98 12.32 2.24
C SER A 140 5.79 13.38 3.34
N LYS A 141 6.21 13.08 4.57
CA LYS A 141 6.07 13.96 5.75
C LYS A 141 7.31 14.82 6.02
N GLY A 142 8.46 14.51 5.41
CA GLY A 142 9.70 15.26 5.60
C GLY A 142 10.95 14.39 5.63
N ILE A 143 12.02 14.97 6.17
CA ILE A 143 13.34 14.33 6.30
C ILE A 143 13.29 13.25 7.36
N VAL A 144 13.93 12.12 7.09
CA VAL A 144 14.12 10.99 8.03
C VAL A 144 15.55 10.97 8.59
N GLY A 145 16.53 11.28 7.76
CA GLY A 145 17.95 11.25 8.13
C GLY A 145 18.87 11.24 6.93
N ILE A 146 20.12 10.81 7.17
CA ILE A 146 21.19 10.75 6.18
C ILE A 146 21.82 9.35 6.23
N ILE A 147 22.27 8.84 5.07
CA ILE A 147 22.99 7.57 4.98
C ILE A 147 24.36 7.74 5.64
N ASP A 148 24.62 7.02 6.72
CA ASP A 148 25.87 7.07 7.48
C ASP A 148 26.75 5.83 7.27
N ASN A 149 26.16 4.70 6.86
CA ASN A 149 26.91 3.48 6.56
C ASN A 149 26.30 2.71 5.40
N LEU A 150 27.13 1.98 4.64
CA LEU A 150 26.74 1.42 3.38
C LEU A 150 27.41 0.06 3.12
N SER A 151 26.58 -0.95 2.89
CA SER A 151 27.01 -2.27 2.40
C SER A 151 26.48 -2.53 0.98
N ASN A 152 26.81 -3.68 0.40
CA ASN A 152 26.34 -4.02 -0.96
C ASN A 152 24.82 -4.05 -1.10
N LYS A 153 24.11 -4.59 -0.08
CA LYS A 153 22.66 -4.84 -0.12
C LYS A 153 21.85 -3.92 0.78
N TYR A 154 22.48 -3.30 1.76
CA TYR A 154 21.82 -2.56 2.83
C TYR A 154 22.55 -1.24 3.09
N ALA A 155 21.82 -0.27 3.61
CA ALA A 155 22.38 0.95 4.14
C ALA A 155 21.81 1.26 5.51
N THR A 156 22.61 1.94 6.35
CA THR A 156 22.20 2.46 7.64
C THR A 156 22.01 3.96 7.52
N ILE A 157 20.93 4.44 8.12
CA ILE A 157 20.53 5.84 8.14
C ILE A 157 20.73 6.34 9.58
N GLN A 158 21.44 7.43 9.76
CA GLN A 158 21.40 8.22 10.97
C GLN A 158 20.12 9.03 10.98
N SER A 159 19.21 8.70 11.90
CA SER A 159 17.92 9.38 12.02
C SER A 159 18.08 10.85 12.46
N ILE A 160 17.11 11.69 12.10
CA ILE A 160 16.98 13.03 12.71
C ILE A 160 16.72 12.95 14.22
N LEU A 161 16.20 11.83 14.71
CA LEU A 161 16.00 11.49 16.12
C LEU A 161 17.26 10.84 16.74
N ASN A 162 18.43 11.27 16.34
CA ASN A 162 19.72 10.80 16.85
C ASN A 162 20.45 12.00 17.47
N THR A 163 20.97 11.85 18.69
CA THR A 163 21.67 12.92 19.40
C THR A 163 22.89 13.48 18.67
N ASN A 164 23.47 12.68 17.76
CA ASN A 164 24.58 13.14 16.92
C ASN A 164 24.11 13.83 15.62
N SER A 165 22.78 13.88 15.37
CA SER A 165 22.23 14.46 14.14
C SER A 165 22.12 15.99 14.28
N GLN A 166 22.67 16.72 13.33
CA GLN A 166 22.53 18.16 13.20
C GLN A 166 22.10 18.49 11.78
N ILE A 167 20.98 19.18 11.65
CA ILE A 167 20.41 19.52 10.34
C ILE A 167 20.20 21.03 10.27
N ASN A 168 20.78 21.66 9.26
CA ASN A 168 20.54 23.06 9.00
C ASN A 168 19.10 23.27 8.52
N ALA A 169 18.34 24.04 9.26
CA ALA A 169 16.94 24.34 8.98
C ALA A 169 16.71 25.85 8.94
N LYS A 170 15.75 26.28 8.12
CA LYS A 170 15.32 27.66 7.98
C LYS A 170 13.83 27.78 8.27
N LEU A 171 13.44 28.77 9.03
CA LEU A 171 12.04 29.09 9.23
C LEU A 171 11.41 29.61 7.92
N LYS A 172 10.24 29.05 7.57
CA LYS A 172 9.58 29.36 6.30
C LYS A 172 9.23 30.83 6.14
N ASN A 173 8.77 31.46 7.21
CA ASN A 173 8.25 32.84 7.22
C ASN A 173 9.24 33.87 7.79
N ALA A 174 10.47 33.44 8.14
CA ALA A 174 11.50 34.31 8.68
C ALA A 174 12.85 34.05 8.02
N LYS A 175 13.72 35.03 7.99
CA LYS A 175 15.10 34.89 7.45
C LYS A 175 16.03 34.12 8.37
N HIS A 176 15.55 33.67 9.53
CA HIS A 176 16.36 32.99 10.53
C HIS A 176 16.60 31.54 10.14
N PHE A 177 17.80 31.08 10.32
CA PHE A 177 18.23 29.70 10.17
C PHE A 177 19.05 29.26 11.37
N GLY A 178 19.12 27.96 11.59
CA GLY A 178 19.86 27.36 12.71
C GLY A 178 19.99 25.86 12.54
N SER A 179 20.67 25.21 13.46
CA SER A 179 20.81 23.77 13.52
C SER A 179 19.67 23.13 14.32
N LEU A 180 18.94 22.22 13.71
CA LEU A 180 17.99 21.37 14.38
C LEU A 180 18.72 20.19 14.99
N VAL A 181 18.60 20.03 16.31
CA VAL A 181 19.24 18.96 17.09
C VAL A 181 18.15 18.20 17.84
N TRP A 182 18.31 16.90 17.97
CA TRP A 182 17.46 16.06 18.80
C TRP A 182 18.01 16.00 20.22
N ASN A 183 17.22 16.43 21.21
CA ASN A 183 17.49 16.19 22.62
C ASN A 183 16.64 15.02 23.11
N ALA A 184 17.28 13.98 23.63
CA ALA A 184 16.65 12.72 23.99
C ALA A 184 16.21 12.70 25.47
N GLU A 185 15.56 13.78 25.96
CA GLU A 185 14.88 13.78 27.24
C GLU A 185 13.51 13.12 27.17
#